data_0ecc92de40e1e61dec560f5910ccef32
#
_entry.id   0ecc92de40e1e61dec560f5910ccef32
#
_cell.length_a   1.000
_cell.length_b   1.000
_cell.length_c   1.000
_cell.angle_alpha   90.00
_cell.angle_beta   90.00
_cell.angle_gamma   90.00
#
_symmetry.space_group_name_H-M   'P 1'
#
loop_
_entity.id
_entity.type
_entity.pdbx_description
1 polymer ?
#
loop_
_entity_poly.entity_id
_entity_poly.type
_entity_poly.pdbx_seq_one_letter_code
_entity_poly.pdbx_strand_id
1 'polypeptide(L)'
;MKKMKVIAIVLAAVLCMGLLSGCGSFSATELVKNNLDLIYLNQYTDDYLTRVGLDKEQADQEYEGGLEVEAEYFANTFDIDLDICGDEIRQQIIDLYRQIYTHSKYEVGSQSRNGDTYLVQLTVYP
;
A
#
# COMPACT_ATOMS: atom_id res chain seq x y z
N MET A 1 -28.92 -7.70 10.49
CA MET A 1 -28.02 -7.25 9.41
C MET A 1 -26.99 -6.31 10.02
N LYS A 2 -25.76 -6.76 10.12
CA LYS A 2 -24.68 -5.85 10.52
C LYS A 2 -24.40 -4.90 9.36
N LYS A 3 -24.66 -3.62 9.57
CA LYS A 3 -24.24 -2.57 8.62
C LYS A 3 -22.73 -2.58 8.60
N MET A 4 -22.14 -3.04 7.51
CA MET A 4 -20.70 -2.88 7.28
C MET A 4 -20.42 -1.37 7.23
N LYS A 5 -19.62 -0.88 8.17
CA LYS A 5 -19.17 0.50 8.13
C LYS A 5 -18.11 0.58 7.02
N VAL A 6 -18.47 1.15 5.91
CA VAL A 6 -17.54 1.53 4.86
C VAL A 6 -16.73 2.71 5.41
N ILE A 7 -15.45 2.49 5.64
CA ILE A 7 -14.55 3.59 6.01
C ILE A 7 -14.01 4.15 4.70
N ALA A 8 -14.49 5.33 4.32
CA ALA A 8 -13.92 6.08 3.22
C ALA A 8 -12.67 6.81 3.74
N ILE A 9 -11.49 6.36 3.32
CA ILE A 9 -10.24 7.05 3.57
C ILE A 9 -9.93 7.89 2.33
N VAL A 10 -9.88 9.20 2.49
CA VAL A 10 -9.42 10.10 1.45
C VAL A 10 -7.91 10.20 1.58
N LEU A 11 -7.20 9.55 0.69
CA LEU A 11 -5.74 9.64 0.62
C LEU A 11 -5.38 10.84 -0.27
N ALA A 12 -4.79 11.87 0.32
CA ALA A 12 -4.17 12.94 -0.42
C ALA A 12 -2.74 12.53 -0.78
N ALA A 13 -2.53 12.07 -2.00
CA ALA A 13 -1.20 11.83 -2.52
C ALA A 13 -0.67 13.13 -3.12
N VAL A 14 0.28 13.77 -2.45
CA VAL A 14 1.05 14.87 -3.03
C VAL A 14 2.11 14.25 -3.94
N LEU A 15 1.83 14.22 -5.22
CA LEU A 15 2.82 13.86 -6.23
C LEU A 15 3.59 15.12 -6.61
N CYS A 16 4.83 15.22 -6.16
CA CYS A 16 5.77 16.17 -6.74
C CYS A 16 5.97 15.80 -8.22
N MET A 17 5.29 16.51 -9.11
CA MET A 17 5.48 16.35 -10.54
C MET A 17 6.80 16.97 -10.97
N GLY A 18 7.91 16.26 -10.71
CA GLY A 18 9.13 16.45 -11.45
C GLY A 18 9.00 15.72 -12.79
N LEU A 19 8.72 16.47 -13.87
CA LEU A 19 9.00 16.08 -15.24
C LEU A 19 8.39 14.75 -15.73
N LEU A 20 7.10 14.63 -15.76
CA LEU A 20 6.44 13.68 -16.64
C LEU A 20 5.96 14.41 -17.91
N SER A 21 6.91 14.82 -18.74
CA SER A 21 6.65 15.16 -20.14
C SER A 21 6.56 13.86 -20.94
N GLY A 22 5.47 13.10 -20.73
CA GLY A 22 5.12 11.94 -21.55
C GLY A 22 3.72 12.16 -22.09
N CYS A 23 3.52 12.00 -23.39
CA CYS A 23 2.25 12.00 -24.07
C CYS A 23 1.36 10.84 -23.58
N GLY A 24 0.65 11.03 -22.45
CA GLY A 24 -0.29 10.10 -21.89
C GLY A 24 -1.08 10.80 -20.80
N SER A 25 -2.40 10.63 -20.78
CA SER A 25 -3.23 11.11 -19.69
C SER A 25 -2.77 10.48 -18.37
N PHE A 26 -2.29 11.30 -17.45
CA PHE A 26 -1.96 10.85 -16.10
C PHE A 26 -3.23 10.39 -15.37
N SER A 27 -3.21 9.19 -14.83
CA SER A 27 -4.29 8.65 -14.01
C SER A 27 -3.82 8.46 -12.57
N ALA A 28 -4.27 9.32 -11.68
CA ALA A 28 -3.99 9.21 -10.25
C ALA A 28 -4.68 7.98 -9.64
N THR A 29 -5.85 7.62 -10.12
CA THR A 29 -6.57 6.41 -9.69
C THR A 29 -5.80 5.14 -10.02
N GLU A 30 -5.24 5.06 -11.23
CA GLU A 30 -4.41 3.92 -11.64
C GLU A 30 -3.12 3.83 -10.81
N LEU A 31 -2.47 4.97 -10.56
CA LEU A 31 -1.27 5.01 -9.74
C LEU A 31 -1.55 4.54 -8.31
N VAL A 32 -2.63 5.03 -7.69
CA VAL A 32 -3.04 4.62 -6.34
C VAL A 32 -3.38 3.12 -6.32
N LYS A 33 -4.13 2.63 -7.30
CA LYS A 33 -4.46 1.20 -7.38
C LYS A 33 -3.21 0.33 -7.48
N ASN A 34 -2.30 0.66 -8.38
CA ASN A 34 -1.05 -0.09 -8.55
C ASN A 34 -0.17 -0.04 -7.29
N ASN A 35 -0.16 1.08 -6.60
CA ASN A 35 0.56 1.21 -5.32
C ASN A 35 -0.04 0.29 -4.24
N LEU A 36 -1.37 0.24 -4.13
CA LEU A 36 -2.04 -0.66 -3.20
C LEU A 36 -1.82 -2.12 -3.55
N ASP A 37 -1.87 -2.47 -4.84
CA ASP A 37 -1.58 -3.82 -5.33
C ASP A 37 -0.14 -4.24 -4.98
N LEU A 38 0.83 -3.32 -5.08
CA LEU A 38 2.20 -3.59 -4.64
C LEU A 38 2.28 -3.80 -3.12
N ILE A 39 1.75 -2.87 -2.34
CA ILE A 39 1.89 -2.87 -0.88
C ILE A 39 1.20 -4.07 -0.23
N TYR A 40 0.00 -4.43 -0.70
CA TYR A 40 -0.80 -5.48 -0.06
C TYR A 40 -0.68 -6.85 -0.74
N LEU A 41 -0.47 -6.89 -2.05
CA LEU A 41 -0.53 -8.13 -2.81
C LEU A 41 0.80 -8.52 -3.46
N ASN A 42 1.82 -7.69 -3.34
CA ASN A 42 3.09 -7.82 -4.09
C ASN A 42 2.86 -7.99 -5.60
N GLN A 43 1.88 -7.24 -6.13
CA GLN A 43 1.52 -7.26 -7.54
C GLN A 43 1.85 -5.92 -8.19
N TYR A 44 2.53 -5.94 -9.30
CA TYR A 44 2.92 -4.75 -10.05
C TYR A 44 3.13 -5.07 -11.53
N THR A 45 3.09 -4.02 -12.34
CA THR A 45 3.41 -4.08 -13.77
C THR A 45 4.75 -3.39 -14.04
N ASP A 46 5.44 -3.78 -15.11
CA ASP A 46 6.69 -3.12 -15.51
C ASP A 46 6.47 -1.63 -15.83
N ASP A 47 5.31 -1.27 -16.38
CA ASP A 47 4.94 0.13 -16.64
C ASP A 47 4.82 0.94 -15.32
N TYR A 48 4.18 0.38 -14.31
CA TYR A 48 4.08 1.00 -13.00
C TYR A 48 5.46 1.21 -12.37
N LEU A 49 6.31 0.18 -12.36
CA LEU A 49 7.66 0.28 -11.81
C LEU A 49 8.48 1.38 -12.50
N THR A 50 8.39 1.44 -13.83
CA THR A 50 9.05 2.49 -14.61
C THR A 50 8.56 3.88 -14.22
N ARG A 51 7.26 4.05 -14.03
CA ARG A 51 6.66 5.34 -13.64
C ARG A 51 7.10 5.82 -12.27
N VAL A 52 7.24 4.92 -11.31
CA VAL A 52 7.64 5.26 -9.93
C VAL A 52 9.15 5.17 -9.72
N GLY A 53 9.91 4.73 -10.73
CA GLY A 53 11.37 4.65 -10.67
C GLY A 53 11.89 3.51 -9.80
N LEU A 54 11.13 2.43 -9.68
CA LEU A 54 11.53 1.23 -8.95
C LEU A 54 11.96 0.13 -9.93
N ASP A 55 12.89 -0.70 -9.51
CA ASP A 55 13.11 -2.02 -10.11
C ASP A 55 12.35 -3.12 -9.33
N LYS A 56 12.40 -4.35 -9.82
CA LYS A 56 11.68 -5.47 -9.20
C LYS A 56 12.20 -5.81 -7.81
N GLU A 57 13.49 -5.72 -7.59
CA GLU A 57 14.10 -5.97 -6.29
C GLU A 57 13.65 -4.93 -5.26
N GLN A 58 13.64 -3.66 -5.66
CA GLN A 58 13.14 -2.57 -4.82
C GLN A 58 11.65 -2.72 -4.52
N ALA A 59 10.83 -3.12 -5.51
CA ALA A 59 9.41 -3.37 -5.29
C ALA A 59 9.16 -4.50 -4.28
N ASP A 60 9.90 -5.60 -4.38
CA ASP A 60 9.82 -6.69 -3.43
C ASP A 60 10.28 -6.26 -2.03
N GLN A 61 11.33 -5.43 -1.93
CA GLN A 61 11.79 -4.85 -0.67
C GLN A 61 10.76 -3.90 -0.03
N GLU A 62 10.04 -3.11 -0.82
CA GLU A 62 8.93 -2.27 -0.35
C GLU A 62 7.82 -3.11 0.29
N TYR A 63 7.43 -4.19 -0.36
CA TYR A 63 6.42 -5.11 0.16
C TYR A 63 6.87 -5.79 1.46
N GLU A 64 8.06 -6.38 1.47
CA GLU A 64 8.61 -7.07 2.66
C GLU A 64 8.83 -6.07 3.81
N GLY A 65 9.33 -4.88 3.52
CA GLY A 65 9.50 -3.81 4.52
C GLY A 65 8.17 -3.38 5.13
N GLY A 66 7.09 -3.34 4.34
CA GLY A 66 5.74 -3.09 4.84
C GLY A 66 5.28 -4.15 5.85
N LEU A 67 5.52 -5.41 5.56
CA LEU A 67 5.19 -6.52 6.48
C LEU A 67 6.01 -6.45 7.79
N GLU A 68 7.27 -6.03 7.71
CA GLU A 68 8.10 -5.82 8.90
C GLU A 68 7.57 -4.70 9.80
N VAL A 69 7.13 -3.60 9.20
CA VAL A 69 6.50 -2.49 9.94
C VAL A 69 5.23 -2.96 10.65
N GLU A 70 4.41 -3.79 10.00
CA GLU A 70 3.21 -4.37 10.63
C GLU A 70 3.57 -5.28 11.80
N ALA A 71 4.63 -6.08 11.68
CA ALA A 71 5.10 -6.93 12.76
C ALA A 71 5.56 -6.12 13.98
N GLU A 72 6.30 -5.03 13.74
CA GLU A 72 6.71 -4.10 14.80
C GLU A 72 5.49 -3.44 15.47
N TYR A 73 4.52 -2.98 14.68
CA TYR A 73 3.30 -2.37 15.20
C TYR A 73 2.49 -3.35 16.03
N PHE A 74 2.35 -4.60 15.56
CA PHE A 74 1.68 -5.67 16.30
C PHE A 74 2.39 -5.93 17.63
N ALA A 75 3.70 -6.11 17.59
CA ALA A 75 4.51 -6.37 18.79
C ALA A 75 4.35 -5.25 19.82
N ASN A 76 4.44 -4.00 19.39
CA ASN A 76 4.24 -2.84 20.28
C ASN A 76 2.82 -2.78 20.84
N THR A 77 1.80 -3.16 20.08
CA THR A 77 0.40 -3.13 20.52
C THR A 77 0.14 -4.16 21.63
N PHE A 78 0.82 -5.30 21.59
CA PHE A 78 0.63 -6.40 22.52
C PHE A 78 1.76 -6.57 23.55
N ASP A 79 2.63 -5.57 23.69
CA ASP A 79 3.79 -5.61 24.60
C ASP A 79 4.69 -6.83 24.39
N ILE A 80 4.89 -7.21 23.12
CA ILE A 80 5.79 -8.31 22.74
C ILE A 80 7.17 -7.71 22.46
N ASP A 81 8.17 -8.15 23.21
CA ASP A 81 9.56 -7.77 22.97
C ASP A 81 10.17 -8.72 21.93
N LEU A 82 10.27 -8.26 20.68
CA LEU A 82 10.81 -9.06 19.58
C LEU A 82 12.31 -9.33 19.71
N ASP A 83 13.05 -8.52 20.46
CA ASP A 83 14.47 -8.78 20.72
C ASP A 83 14.66 -9.95 21.71
N ILE A 84 13.69 -10.12 22.61
CA ILE A 84 13.68 -11.26 23.55
C ILE A 84 13.06 -12.50 22.91
N CYS A 85 11.95 -12.35 22.19
CA CYS A 85 11.23 -13.46 21.57
C CYS A 85 11.95 -14.09 20.37
N GLY A 86 12.83 -13.29 19.73
CA GLY A 86 13.69 -13.74 18.64
C GLY A 86 13.03 -13.77 17.26
N ASP A 87 13.85 -14.09 16.27
CA ASP A 87 13.50 -14.01 14.85
C ASP A 87 12.34 -14.93 14.44
N GLU A 88 12.19 -16.06 15.13
CA GLU A 88 11.11 -17.02 14.83
C GLU A 88 9.73 -16.40 15.07
N ILE A 89 9.54 -15.70 16.19
CA ILE A 89 8.27 -15.04 16.50
C ILE A 89 8.04 -13.87 15.56
N ARG A 90 9.08 -13.09 15.26
CA ARG A 90 9.02 -12.02 14.26
C ARG A 90 8.52 -12.57 12.92
N GLN A 91 9.11 -13.66 12.45
CA GLN A 91 8.73 -14.27 11.18
C GLN A 91 7.29 -14.80 11.19
N GLN A 92 6.83 -15.39 12.28
CA GLN A 92 5.45 -15.84 12.42
C GLN A 92 4.45 -14.69 12.32
N ILE A 93 4.76 -13.53 12.90
CA ILE A 93 3.92 -12.34 12.79
C ILE A 93 3.93 -11.81 11.35
N ILE A 94 5.08 -11.74 10.70
CA ILE A 94 5.20 -11.35 9.29
C ILE A 94 4.36 -12.27 8.40
N ASP A 95 4.44 -13.57 8.59
CA ASP A 95 3.68 -14.56 7.82
C ASP A 95 2.16 -14.44 8.07
N LEU A 96 1.76 -14.10 9.28
CA LEU A 96 0.37 -13.79 9.60
C LEU A 96 -0.14 -12.57 8.80
N TYR A 97 0.61 -11.48 8.80
CA TYR A 97 0.25 -10.30 8.01
C TYR A 97 0.27 -10.56 6.51
N ARG A 98 1.22 -11.36 6.03
CA ARG A 98 1.24 -11.80 4.63
C ARG A 98 -0.06 -12.52 4.26
N GLN A 99 -0.57 -13.39 5.12
CA GLN A 99 -1.86 -14.04 4.92
C GLN A 99 -3.03 -13.06 5.00
N ILE A 100 -3.04 -12.15 5.97
CA ILE A 100 -4.08 -11.12 6.10
C ILE A 100 -4.12 -10.26 4.83
N TYR A 101 -2.99 -9.85 4.32
CA TYR A 101 -2.89 -9.01 3.13
C TYR A 101 -3.43 -9.68 1.87
N THR A 102 -3.35 -11.00 1.74
CA THR A 102 -3.98 -11.71 0.61
C THR A 102 -5.49 -11.55 0.56
N HIS A 103 -6.12 -11.21 1.68
CA HIS A 103 -7.56 -10.95 1.81
C HIS A 103 -7.92 -9.47 1.75
N SER A 104 -6.93 -8.59 1.51
CA SER A 104 -7.17 -7.15 1.39
C SER A 104 -8.15 -6.85 0.27
N LYS A 105 -9.17 -6.07 0.58
CA LYS A 105 -10.18 -5.66 -0.38
C LYS A 105 -10.34 -4.14 -0.35
N TYR A 106 -10.12 -3.53 -1.48
CA TYR A 106 -10.22 -2.10 -1.66
C TYR A 106 -10.76 -1.76 -3.06
N GLU A 107 -11.38 -0.62 -3.16
CA GLU A 107 -11.85 -0.04 -4.42
C GLU A 107 -11.34 1.38 -4.56
N VAL A 108 -10.69 1.66 -5.69
CA VAL A 108 -10.24 3.00 -6.05
C VAL A 108 -11.32 3.64 -6.90
N GLY A 109 -11.89 4.72 -6.40
CA GLY A 109 -12.98 5.44 -7.05
C GLY A 109 -12.50 6.54 -7.98
N SER A 110 -13.20 7.67 -7.94
CA SER A 110 -12.91 8.82 -8.80
C SER A 110 -11.71 9.62 -8.31
N GLN A 111 -11.09 10.33 -9.23
CA GLN A 111 -10.08 11.35 -8.94
C GLN A 111 -10.62 12.74 -9.20
N SER A 112 -10.13 13.72 -8.44
CA SER A 112 -10.30 15.14 -8.70
C SER A 112 -8.97 15.85 -8.59
N ARG A 113 -8.81 16.94 -9.34
CA ARG A 113 -7.59 17.74 -9.31
C ARG A 113 -7.85 19.05 -8.58
N ASN A 114 -6.93 19.43 -7.70
CA ASN A 114 -6.92 20.71 -7.02
C ASN A 114 -5.51 21.31 -7.11
N GLY A 115 -5.29 22.19 -8.10
CA GLY A 115 -3.95 22.71 -8.41
C GLY A 115 -3.00 21.61 -8.85
N ASP A 116 -1.92 21.40 -8.11
CA ASP A 116 -0.92 20.36 -8.37
C ASP A 116 -1.17 19.07 -7.58
N THR A 117 -2.32 18.99 -6.90
CA THR A 117 -2.69 17.85 -6.05
C THR A 117 -3.84 17.08 -6.68
N TYR A 118 -3.78 15.77 -6.61
CA TYR A 118 -4.89 14.88 -6.94
C TYR A 118 -5.49 14.29 -5.67
N LEU A 119 -6.81 14.31 -5.59
CA LEU A 119 -7.58 13.60 -4.58
C LEU A 119 -8.17 12.35 -5.21
N VAL A 120 -7.91 11.20 -4.63
CA VAL A 120 -8.42 9.92 -5.10
C VAL A 120 -9.30 9.32 -4.01
N GLN A 121 -10.51 8.95 -4.39
CA GLN A 121 -11.43 8.28 -3.48
C GLN A 121 -11.02 6.81 -3.33
N LEU A 122 -10.84 6.36 -2.10
CA LEU A 122 -10.50 4.99 -1.76
C LEU A 122 -11.53 4.43 -0.77
N THR A 123 -12.03 3.25 -1.05
CA THR A 123 -12.85 2.47 -0.12
C THR A 123 -12.09 1.22 0.28
N VAL A 124 -11.90 1.03 1.58
CA VAL A 124 -11.28 -0.17 2.15
C VAL A 124 -12.36 -0.96 2.88
N TYR A 125 -12.43 -2.24 2.62
CA TYR A 125 -13.35 -3.17 3.27
C TYR A 125 -12.63 -3.91 4.39
N PRO A 126 -13.24 -4.02 5.57
CA PRO A 126 -12.69 -4.78 6.67
C PRO A 126 -12.70 -6.29 6.41
#